data_df350282eac219588be22ab27e1af35e
#
_entry.id   df350282eac219588be22ab27e1af35e
#
_cell.length_a   1.000
_cell.length_b   1.000
_cell.length_c   1.000
_cell.angle_alpha   90.00
_cell.angle_beta   90.00
_cell.angle_gamma   90.00
#
_symmetry.space_group_name_H-M   'P 1'
#
loop_
_entity.id
_entity.type
_entity.pdbx_description
1 polymer ?
#
loop_
_entity_poly.entity_id
_entity_poly.type
_entity_poly.pdbx_seq_one_letter_code
_entity_poly.pdbx_strand_id
1 'polypeptide(L)'
;MILRRGLVLALVVGAAVLASVLLRGGGHDNPTVARVGGEPITQKQLDPVVDHFRLEAKAEGKPFPDNGSAAFRRVRNRLLDLLVYRTELRQAAARLGVKATEVEVVRRLQGSGSAEPGEAIRDSFEYGSVEAQLLLERISAKVTSGIKAPTRAELAARRNRALSRYLARVERETQVRYEPGYAPGP
;
A
#
# COMPACT_ATOMS: atom_id res chain seq x y z
N MET A 1 38.11 -20.88 -47.84
CA MET A 1 38.62 -21.82 -46.82
C MET A 1 38.85 -20.98 -45.55
N ILE A 2 38.42 -21.45 -44.36
CA ILE A 2 38.69 -20.87 -43.04
C ILE A 2 37.69 -19.76 -42.65
N LEU A 3 37.03 -19.77 -41.59
CA LEU A 3 36.55 -20.71 -40.57
C LEU A 3 35.50 -19.94 -39.73
N ARG A 4 34.32 -20.49 -39.58
CA ARG A 4 33.31 -20.06 -38.62
C ARG A 4 33.79 -20.43 -37.21
N ARG A 5 33.86 -19.49 -36.30
CA ARG A 5 33.77 -19.74 -34.85
C ARG A 5 33.54 -18.41 -34.11
N GLY A 6 32.45 -18.30 -33.34
CA GLY A 6 32.34 -17.29 -32.31
C GLY A 6 30.98 -16.62 -32.20
N LEU A 7 29.93 -17.38 -31.90
CA LEU A 7 28.68 -16.79 -31.40
C LEU A 7 27.99 -17.79 -30.48
N VAL A 8 28.50 -17.95 -29.27
CA VAL A 8 27.75 -18.53 -28.14
C VAL A 8 28.39 -17.98 -26.89
N LEU A 9 27.94 -16.83 -26.40
CA LEU A 9 28.11 -16.40 -24.99
C LEU A 9 27.32 -15.10 -24.72
N ALA A 10 26.03 -15.21 -24.64
CA ALA A 10 25.23 -14.14 -24.05
C ALA A 10 23.82 -14.66 -23.74
N LEU A 11 23.66 -15.59 -22.81
CA LEU A 11 22.34 -15.99 -22.31
C LEU A 11 22.45 -16.78 -21.00
N VAL A 12 23.11 -16.23 -19.98
CA VAL A 12 23.09 -16.80 -18.61
C VAL A 12 23.26 -15.66 -17.57
N VAL A 13 22.64 -14.51 -17.68
CA VAL A 13 22.67 -13.47 -16.63
C VAL A 13 21.26 -13.06 -16.19
N GLY A 14 20.20 -13.72 -16.67
CA GLY A 14 18.83 -13.35 -16.36
C GLY A 14 18.15 -14.10 -15.21
N ALA A 15 18.76 -15.14 -14.65
CA ALA A 15 18.07 -16.03 -13.70
C ALA A 15 18.51 -15.93 -12.23
N ALA A 16 19.52 -15.13 -11.89
CA ALA A 16 20.08 -15.10 -10.54
C ALA A 16 19.52 -14.03 -9.61
N VAL A 17 18.68 -13.10 -10.09
CA VAL A 17 18.15 -12.00 -9.26
C VAL A 17 16.80 -12.35 -8.61
N LEU A 18 16.08 -13.36 -9.12
CA LEU A 18 14.78 -13.77 -8.57
C LEU A 18 14.87 -14.78 -7.40
N ALA A 19 16.01 -15.40 -7.18
CA ALA A 19 16.17 -16.41 -6.12
C ALA A 19 16.60 -15.81 -4.76
N SER A 20 17.11 -14.58 -4.72
CA SER A 20 17.65 -13.99 -3.48
C SER A 20 16.58 -13.35 -2.58
N VAL A 21 15.35 -13.19 -3.05
CA VAL A 21 14.23 -12.62 -2.28
C VAL A 21 13.48 -13.69 -1.47
N LEU A 22 13.59 -14.95 -1.87
CA LEU A 22 12.86 -16.06 -1.22
C LEU A 22 13.58 -16.67 0.00
N LEU A 23 14.84 -16.29 0.28
CA LEU A 23 15.64 -16.85 1.38
C LEU A 23 15.94 -15.86 2.51
N ARG A 24 15.39 -14.65 2.50
CA ARG A 24 15.34 -13.84 3.70
C ARG A 24 14.18 -14.34 4.57
N GLY A 25 14.45 -15.46 5.22
CA GLY A 25 13.59 -16.05 6.23
C GLY A 25 13.22 -15.00 7.26
N GLY A 26 11.90 -14.82 7.44
CA GLY A 26 11.38 -13.98 8.49
C GLY A 26 11.99 -14.41 9.82
N GLY A 27 12.67 -13.49 10.48
CA GLY A 27 12.99 -13.68 11.90
C GLY A 27 11.70 -14.01 12.64
N HIS A 28 11.78 -14.88 13.63
CA HIS A 28 10.63 -15.42 14.39
C HIS A 28 9.73 -14.37 15.05
N ASP A 29 10.08 -13.07 14.97
CA ASP A 29 9.41 -11.96 15.67
C ASP A 29 8.46 -11.11 14.83
N ASN A 30 8.25 -11.42 13.56
CA ASN A 30 7.40 -10.58 12.68
C ASN A 30 6.54 -11.40 11.69
N PRO A 31 5.49 -12.09 12.19
CA PRO A 31 4.65 -12.94 11.33
C PRO A 31 3.94 -12.13 10.24
N THR A 32 3.84 -12.71 9.05
CA THR A 32 2.98 -12.20 7.98
C THR A 32 1.52 -12.36 8.41
N VAL A 33 0.70 -11.36 8.16
CA VAL A 33 -0.76 -11.38 8.43
C VAL A 33 -1.59 -11.33 7.16
N ALA A 34 -1.02 -10.79 6.07
CA ALA A 34 -1.59 -10.84 4.73
C ALA A 34 -0.50 -10.74 3.66
N ARG A 35 -0.86 -11.07 2.41
CA ARG A 35 -0.03 -10.81 1.22
C ARG A 35 -0.84 -10.13 0.15
N VAL A 36 -0.26 -9.10 -0.48
CA VAL A 36 -0.90 -8.30 -1.53
C VAL A 36 -0.01 -8.35 -2.77
N GLY A 37 -0.42 -9.04 -3.83
CA GLY A 37 0.40 -9.21 -5.03
C GLY A 37 1.77 -9.86 -4.73
N GLY A 38 1.84 -10.72 -3.69
CA GLY A 38 3.07 -11.33 -3.20
C GLY A 38 3.83 -10.54 -2.12
N GLU A 39 3.61 -9.24 -1.96
CA GLU A 39 4.20 -8.39 -0.92
C GLU A 39 3.59 -8.72 0.45
N PRO A 40 4.40 -9.07 1.47
CA PRO A 40 3.88 -9.40 2.79
C PRO A 40 3.50 -8.13 3.58
N ILE A 41 2.34 -8.18 4.23
CA ILE A 41 2.00 -7.29 5.34
C ILE A 41 2.24 -8.07 6.62
N THR A 42 2.95 -7.46 7.55
CA THR A 42 3.39 -8.13 8.78
C THR A 42 2.66 -7.61 10.02
N GLN A 43 2.70 -8.39 11.10
CA GLN A 43 2.15 -7.99 12.39
C GLN A 43 2.77 -6.66 12.87
N LYS A 44 4.09 -6.49 12.70
CA LYS A 44 4.81 -5.25 13.05
C LYS A 44 4.27 -4.00 12.31
N GLN A 45 3.73 -4.17 11.11
CA GLN A 45 3.10 -3.07 10.38
C GLN A 45 1.65 -2.84 10.85
N LEU A 46 0.96 -3.87 11.31
CA LEU A 46 -0.41 -3.78 11.77
C LEU A 46 -0.54 -3.21 13.19
N ASP A 47 0.35 -3.60 14.11
CA ASP A 47 0.28 -3.22 15.51
C ASP A 47 0.26 -1.70 15.72
N PRO A 48 1.14 -0.89 15.10
CA PRO A 48 1.09 0.57 15.24
C PRO A 48 -0.22 1.19 14.76
N VAL A 49 -0.84 0.60 13.74
CA VAL A 49 -2.16 1.05 13.26
C VAL A 49 -3.24 0.77 14.30
N VAL A 50 -3.25 -0.42 14.88
CA VAL A 50 -4.19 -0.78 15.97
C VAL A 50 -4.00 0.13 17.18
N ASP A 51 -2.75 0.40 17.55
CA ASP A 51 -2.43 1.25 18.71
C ASP A 51 -2.83 2.70 18.48
N HIS A 52 -2.63 3.23 17.26
CA HIS A 52 -3.11 4.56 16.88
C HIS A 52 -4.62 4.69 17.12
N PHE A 53 -5.44 3.79 16.60
CA PHE A 53 -6.89 3.84 16.78
C PHE A 53 -7.34 3.58 18.23
N ARG A 54 -6.58 2.81 19.00
CA ARG A 54 -6.83 2.65 20.43
C ARG A 54 -6.59 3.94 21.19
N LEU A 55 -5.52 4.66 20.89
CA LEU A 55 -5.19 5.95 21.50
C LEU A 55 -6.23 7.02 21.12
N GLU A 56 -6.66 7.05 19.86
CA GLU A 56 -7.70 7.96 19.38
C GLU A 56 -9.03 7.70 20.10
N ALA A 57 -9.47 6.44 20.19
CA ALA A 57 -10.68 6.08 20.93
C ALA A 57 -10.60 6.51 22.40
N LYS A 58 -9.44 6.31 23.05
CA LYS A 58 -9.19 6.76 24.43
C LYS A 58 -9.27 8.28 24.57
N ALA A 59 -8.68 9.02 23.64
CA ALA A 59 -8.72 10.48 23.64
C ALA A 59 -10.15 11.02 23.48
N GLU A 60 -10.99 10.31 22.71
CA GLU A 60 -12.41 10.65 22.52
C GLU A 60 -13.34 10.10 23.62
N GLY A 61 -12.81 9.41 24.64
CA GLY A 61 -13.59 8.78 25.70
C GLY A 61 -14.45 7.61 25.22
N LYS A 62 -14.13 7.01 24.06
CA LYS A 62 -14.84 5.87 23.48
C LYS A 62 -14.22 4.54 23.91
N PRO A 63 -15.04 3.48 24.11
CA PRO A 63 -14.50 2.16 24.41
C PRO A 63 -13.78 1.58 23.17
N PHE A 64 -12.61 1.00 23.38
CA PHE A 64 -11.93 0.17 22.39
C PHE A 64 -12.07 -1.31 22.81
N PRO A 65 -12.33 -2.25 21.87
CA PRO A 65 -12.55 -3.63 22.22
C PRO A 65 -11.34 -4.30 22.88
N ASP A 66 -11.60 -5.18 23.87
CA ASP A 66 -10.55 -5.95 24.54
C ASP A 66 -9.84 -6.90 23.59
N ASN A 67 -8.53 -7.04 23.76
CA ASN A 67 -7.70 -7.96 23.02
C ASN A 67 -8.26 -9.40 23.08
N GLY A 68 -8.27 -10.09 21.94
CA GLY A 68 -8.78 -11.46 21.84
C GLY A 68 -10.30 -11.57 21.68
N SER A 69 -11.08 -10.50 21.94
CA SER A 69 -12.52 -10.52 21.71
C SER A 69 -12.89 -10.62 20.22
N ALA A 70 -14.10 -11.08 19.91
CA ALA A 70 -14.62 -11.09 18.54
C ALA A 70 -14.73 -9.67 17.95
N ALA A 71 -15.05 -8.68 18.81
CA ALA A 71 -15.11 -7.27 18.43
C ALA A 71 -13.72 -6.74 18.06
N PHE A 72 -12.70 -7.07 18.85
CA PHE A 72 -11.32 -6.69 18.56
C PHE A 72 -10.84 -7.30 17.22
N ARG A 73 -11.11 -8.59 16.98
CA ARG A 73 -10.75 -9.23 15.71
C ARG A 73 -11.37 -8.52 14.51
N ARG A 74 -12.66 -8.11 14.60
CA ARG A 74 -13.30 -7.34 13.51
C ARG A 74 -12.65 -5.99 13.27
N VAL A 75 -12.32 -5.24 14.34
CA VAL A 75 -11.62 -3.95 14.23
C VAL A 75 -10.24 -4.16 13.62
N ARG A 76 -9.44 -5.07 14.16
CA ARG A 76 -8.09 -5.39 13.67
C ARG A 76 -8.10 -5.76 12.18
N ASN A 77 -9.02 -6.62 11.77
CA ASN A 77 -9.10 -7.07 10.38
C ASN A 77 -9.50 -5.91 9.43
N ARG A 78 -10.38 -5.00 9.88
CA ARG A 78 -10.71 -3.78 9.12
C ARG A 78 -9.49 -2.83 9.00
N LEU A 79 -8.67 -2.74 10.04
CA LEU A 79 -7.43 -1.97 9.99
C LEU A 79 -6.38 -2.63 9.08
N LEU A 80 -6.37 -3.96 9.02
CA LEU A 80 -5.56 -4.69 8.04
C LEU A 80 -6.00 -4.39 6.59
N ASP A 81 -7.30 -4.28 6.32
CA ASP A 81 -7.80 -3.90 4.98
C ASP A 81 -7.30 -2.52 4.54
N LEU A 82 -7.13 -1.61 5.50
CA LEU A 82 -6.51 -0.31 5.20
C LEU A 82 -5.05 -0.45 4.74
N LEU A 83 -4.27 -1.33 5.37
CA LEU A 83 -2.90 -1.63 4.94
C LEU A 83 -2.86 -2.35 3.58
N VAL A 84 -3.80 -3.26 3.33
CA VAL A 84 -3.99 -3.90 2.03
C VAL A 84 -4.23 -2.83 0.97
N TYR A 85 -5.20 -1.95 1.17
CA TYR A 85 -5.52 -0.87 0.24
C TYR A 85 -4.31 0.06 -0.03
N ARG A 86 -3.55 0.43 1.02
CA ARG A 86 -2.33 1.24 0.85
C ARG A 86 -1.28 0.52 0.00
N THR A 87 -1.13 -0.78 0.18
CA THR A 87 -0.20 -1.60 -0.59
C THR A 87 -0.64 -1.70 -2.06
N GLU A 88 -1.94 -1.89 -2.31
CA GLU A 88 -2.52 -1.86 -3.66
C GLU A 88 -2.28 -0.52 -4.36
N LEU A 89 -2.46 0.61 -3.65
CA LEU A 89 -2.18 1.94 -4.19
C LEU A 89 -0.70 2.12 -4.54
N ARG A 90 0.23 1.65 -3.70
CA ARG A 90 1.67 1.69 -4.02
C ARG A 90 1.99 0.88 -5.28
N GLN A 91 1.44 -0.31 -5.40
CA GLN A 91 1.63 -1.16 -6.58
C GLN A 91 1.01 -0.53 -7.83
N ALA A 92 -0.19 0.04 -7.72
CA ALA A 92 -0.85 0.76 -8.81
C ALA A 92 -0.05 1.98 -9.27
N ALA A 93 0.48 2.75 -8.32
CA ALA A 93 1.34 3.90 -8.57
C ALA A 93 2.63 3.49 -9.30
N ALA A 94 3.29 2.41 -8.84
CA ALA A 94 4.48 1.87 -9.47
C ALA A 94 4.22 1.46 -10.94
N ARG A 95 3.09 0.79 -11.23
CA ARG A 95 2.68 0.42 -12.60
C ARG A 95 2.48 1.64 -13.50
N LEU A 96 2.05 2.77 -12.96
CA LEU A 96 1.86 4.04 -13.68
C LEU A 96 3.11 4.90 -13.75
N GLY A 97 4.21 4.49 -13.11
CA GLY A 97 5.44 5.27 -12.99
C GLY A 97 5.28 6.54 -12.15
N VAL A 98 4.34 6.56 -11.20
CA VAL A 98 4.14 7.67 -10.26
C VAL A 98 4.54 7.24 -8.84
N LYS A 99 5.01 8.19 -8.03
CA LYS A 99 5.46 7.92 -6.66
C LYS A 99 5.21 9.13 -5.76
N ALA A 100 4.93 8.94 -4.50
CA ALA A 100 5.06 9.96 -3.46
C ALA A 100 6.51 9.92 -2.94
N THR A 101 7.17 11.07 -2.85
CA THR A 101 8.50 11.14 -2.25
C THR A 101 8.37 11.41 -0.76
N GLU A 102 9.33 10.92 0.03
CA GLU A 102 9.37 11.17 1.47
C GLU A 102 9.31 12.67 1.80
N VAL A 103 10.07 13.48 1.06
CA VAL A 103 10.09 14.94 1.26
C VAL A 103 8.70 15.56 1.10
N GLU A 104 7.89 15.06 0.18
CA GLU A 104 6.52 15.54 -0.02
C GLU A 104 5.59 15.10 1.10
N VAL A 105 5.70 13.84 1.54
CA VAL A 105 4.92 13.32 2.67
C VAL A 105 5.23 14.12 3.93
N VAL A 106 6.51 14.28 4.27
CA VAL A 106 6.95 15.03 5.44
C VAL A 106 6.48 16.50 5.38
N ARG A 107 6.65 17.15 4.22
CA ARG A 107 6.17 18.53 4.02
C ARG A 107 4.65 18.65 4.25
N ARG A 108 3.87 17.68 3.76
CA ARG A 108 2.40 17.68 3.95
C ARG A 108 2.03 17.49 5.42
N LEU A 109 2.73 16.59 6.11
CA LEU A 109 2.55 16.38 7.56
C LEU A 109 2.88 17.62 8.38
N GLN A 110 4.00 18.28 8.10
CA GLN A 110 4.38 19.52 8.76
C GLN A 110 3.34 20.64 8.54
N GLY A 111 2.79 20.74 7.32
CA GLY A 111 1.74 21.72 7.00
C GLY A 111 0.42 21.47 7.72
N SER A 112 0.15 20.24 8.19
CA SER A 112 -1.04 19.89 8.98
C SER A 112 -0.81 19.99 10.50
N GLY A 113 0.39 20.36 10.96
CA GLY A 113 0.73 20.41 12.39
C GLY A 113 0.90 19.03 13.05
N SER A 114 0.96 17.96 12.25
CA SER A 114 0.97 16.57 12.73
C SER A 114 2.38 15.96 12.82
N ALA A 115 3.45 16.74 12.60
CA ALA A 115 4.78 16.18 12.48
C ALA A 115 5.70 16.50 13.67
N GLU A 116 6.05 15.46 14.43
CA GLU A 116 7.32 15.41 15.16
C GLU A 116 8.43 15.00 14.18
N PRO A 117 9.59 15.67 14.15
CA PRO A 117 10.69 15.31 13.26
C PRO A 117 11.43 14.06 13.76
N GLY A 118 11.59 13.04 12.90
CA GLY A 118 12.42 11.87 13.20
C GLY A 118 12.11 10.64 12.34
N GLU A 119 12.98 9.62 12.41
CA GLU A 119 12.79 8.34 11.69
C GLU A 119 11.49 7.60 12.10
N ALA A 120 11.02 7.79 13.33
CA ALA A 120 9.76 7.22 13.83
C ALA A 120 8.52 7.66 13.01
N ILE A 121 8.60 8.77 12.29
CA ILE A 121 7.49 9.27 11.49
C ILE A 121 7.13 8.36 10.31
N ARG A 122 8.11 7.65 9.73
CA ARG A 122 7.88 6.78 8.56
C ARG A 122 7.03 5.55 8.88
N ASP A 123 7.11 5.07 10.10
CA ASP A 123 6.35 3.91 10.56
C ASP A 123 5.01 4.34 11.16
N SER A 124 4.72 5.66 11.19
CA SER A 124 3.47 6.17 11.74
C SER A 124 2.27 5.93 10.81
N PHE A 125 1.11 5.85 11.43
CA PHE A 125 -0.16 5.76 10.71
C PHE A 125 -0.38 6.98 9.81
N GLU A 126 -0.04 8.18 10.29
CA GLU A 126 -0.17 9.46 9.60
C GLU A 126 0.67 9.51 8.34
N TYR A 127 1.93 9.05 8.42
CA TYR A 127 2.81 8.99 7.24
C TYR A 127 2.17 8.14 6.13
N GLY A 128 1.77 6.91 6.46
CA GLY A 128 1.13 6.03 5.49
C GLY A 128 -0.19 6.58 4.94
N SER A 129 -0.93 7.37 5.72
CA SER A 129 -2.17 8.03 5.29
C SER A 129 -1.89 9.14 4.27
N VAL A 130 -0.92 10.00 4.55
CA VAL A 130 -0.50 11.09 3.66
C VAL A 130 0.14 10.53 2.39
N GLU A 131 0.97 9.50 2.50
CA GLU A 131 1.53 8.81 1.33
C GLU A 131 0.41 8.30 0.41
N ALA A 132 -0.57 7.59 0.96
CA ALA A 132 -1.69 7.05 0.20
C ALA A 132 -2.51 8.15 -0.49
N GLN A 133 -2.75 9.29 0.17
CA GLN A 133 -3.42 10.44 -0.43
C GLN A 133 -2.63 11.01 -1.61
N LEU A 134 -1.32 11.23 -1.46
CA LEU A 134 -0.45 11.71 -2.54
C LEU A 134 -0.40 10.75 -3.73
N LEU A 135 -0.34 9.44 -3.46
CA LEU A 135 -0.39 8.43 -4.50
C LEU A 135 -1.73 8.45 -5.24
N LEU A 136 -2.85 8.54 -4.52
CA LEU A 136 -4.18 8.60 -5.12
C LEU A 136 -4.36 9.86 -5.98
N GLU A 137 -3.88 11.03 -5.53
CA GLU A 137 -3.87 12.28 -6.31
C GLU A 137 -3.10 12.09 -7.63
N ARG A 138 -1.94 11.46 -7.60
CA ARG A 138 -1.09 11.23 -8.78
C ARG A 138 -1.64 10.17 -9.72
N ILE A 139 -2.16 9.08 -9.18
CA ILE A 139 -2.89 8.07 -9.94
C ILE A 139 -4.07 8.73 -10.66
N SER A 140 -4.86 9.54 -9.93
CA SER A 140 -6.00 10.27 -10.51
C SER A 140 -5.56 11.18 -11.63
N ALA A 141 -4.55 12.00 -11.43
CA ALA A 141 -4.01 12.90 -12.45
C ALA A 141 -3.55 12.12 -13.70
N LYS A 142 -2.83 11.02 -13.52
CA LYS A 142 -2.31 10.18 -14.62
C LYS A 142 -3.43 9.51 -15.40
N VAL A 143 -4.39 8.88 -14.70
CA VAL A 143 -5.51 8.12 -15.31
C VAL A 143 -6.50 9.05 -16.01
N THR A 144 -6.59 10.31 -15.59
CA THR A 144 -7.57 11.27 -16.12
C THR A 144 -6.99 12.36 -17.02
N SER A 145 -5.68 12.33 -17.32
CA SER A 145 -4.95 13.40 -18.01
C SER A 145 -5.52 13.77 -19.39
N GLY A 146 -6.07 12.80 -20.13
CA GLY A 146 -6.64 13.03 -21.46
C GLY A 146 -8.16 13.28 -21.49
N ILE A 147 -8.83 13.31 -20.34
CA ILE A 147 -10.30 13.41 -20.31
C ILE A 147 -10.72 14.86 -20.49
N LYS A 148 -11.57 15.08 -21.50
CA LYS A 148 -12.21 16.36 -21.80
C LYS A 148 -13.72 16.26 -21.63
N ALA A 149 -14.37 17.39 -21.32
CA ALA A 149 -15.83 17.52 -21.27
C ALA A 149 -16.24 18.97 -21.52
N PRO A 150 -17.47 19.22 -22.00
CA PRO A 150 -17.98 20.58 -22.27
C PRO A 150 -18.11 21.41 -21.00
N THR A 151 -18.46 20.80 -19.87
CA THR A 151 -18.65 21.51 -18.61
C THR A 151 -17.74 20.99 -17.51
N ARG A 152 -17.49 21.82 -16.47
CA ARG A 152 -16.73 21.44 -15.28
C ARG A 152 -17.36 20.25 -14.55
N ALA A 153 -18.70 20.23 -14.44
CA ALA A 153 -19.42 19.16 -13.75
C ALA A 153 -19.28 17.81 -14.50
N GLU A 154 -19.44 17.81 -15.81
CA GLU A 154 -19.23 16.62 -16.62
C GLU A 154 -17.78 16.15 -16.59
N LEU A 155 -16.82 17.07 -16.61
CA LEU A 155 -15.40 16.75 -16.50
C LEU A 155 -15.10 16.03 -15.19
N ALA A 156 -15.59 16.57 -14.07
CA ALA A 156 -15.44 15.95 -12.75
C ALA A 156 -16.08 14.55 -12.72
N ALA A 157 -17.31 14.41 -13.21
CA ALA A 157 -18.01 13.13 -13.27
C ALA A 157 -17.28 12.09 -14.14
N ARG A 158 -16.73 12.48 -15.30
CA ARG A 158 -15.96 11.59 -16.17
C ARG A 158 -14.65 11.17 -15.51
N ARG A 159 -13.93 12.10 -14.86
CA ARG A 159 -12.69 11.82 -14.13
C ARG A 159 -12.93 10.85 -12.97
N ASN A 160 -13.97 11.09 -12.15
CA ASN A 160 -14.33 10.20 -11.05
C ASN A 160 -14.65 8.79 -11.54
N ARG A 161 -15.46 8.65 -12.61
CA ARG A 161 -15.75 7.34 -13.19
C ARG A 161 -14.50 6.62 -13.73
N ALA A 162 -13.58 7.36 -14.35
CA ALA A 162 -12.33 6.78 -14.85
C ALA A 162 -11.44 6.28 -13.72
N LEU A 163 -11.27 7.09 -12.66
CA LEU A 163 -10.52 6.71 -11.47
C LEU A 163 -11.14 5.49 -10.77
N SER A 164 -12.46 5.51 -10.52
CA SER A 164 -13.16 4.37 -9.90
C SER A 164 -13.00 3.08 -10.69
N ARG A 165 -13.13 3.14 -12.03
CA ARG A 165 -12.90 1.97 -12.89
C ARG A 165 -11.46 1.47 -12.84
N TYR A 166 -10.50 2.38 -12.76
CA TYR A 166 -9.09 2.01 -12.63
C TYR A 166 -8.82 1.31 -11.29
N LEU A 167 -9.26 1.89 -10.17
CA LEU A 167 -9.09 1.30 -8.84
C LEU A 167 -9.79 -0.06 -8.71
N ALA A 168 -11.02 -0.19 -9.19
CA ALA A 168 -11.74 -1.46 -9.21
C ALA A 168 -11.05 -2.54 -10.10
N ARG A 169 -10.29 -2.13 -11.12
CA ARG A 169 -9.44 -3.04 -11.89
C ARG A 169 -8.25 -3.49 -11.07
N VAL A 170 -7.54 -2.54 -10.42
CA VAL A 170 -6.40 -2.84 -9.55
C VAL A 170 -6.80 -3.86 -8.48
N GLU A 171 -7.90 -3.63 -7.78
CA GLU A 171 -8.44 -4.54 -6.77
C GLU A 171 -8.69 -5.95 -7.33
N ARG A 172 -9.35 -6.08 -8.49
CA ARG A 172 -9.61 -7.39 -9.12
C ARG A 172 -8.36 -8.10 -9.60
N GLU A 173 -7.35 -7.36 -10.06
CA GLU A 173 -6.10 -7.92 -10.60
C GLU A 173 -5.07 -8.23 -9.50
N THR A 174 -5.23 -7.62 -8.32
CA THR A 174 -4.33 -7.83 -7.19
C THR A 174 -4.80 -9.02 -6.37
N GLN A 175 -3.96 -10.05 -6.28
CA GLN A 175 -4.23 -11.18 -5.40
C GLN A 175 -3.98 -10.79 -3.95
N VAL A 176 -5.01 -10.81 -3.12
CA VAL A 176 -4.90 -10.64 -1.67
C VAL A 176 -5.12 -11.99 -0.99
N ARG A 177 -4.21 -12.35 -0.09
CA ARG A 177 -4.30 -13.56 0.74
C ARG A 177 -4.11 -13.16 2.19
N TYR A 178 -5.08 -13.50 3.01
CA TYR A 178 -5.03 -13.29 4.47
C TYR A 178 -4.60 -14.57 5.16
N GLU A 179 -3.80 -14.44 6.19
CA GLU A 179 -3.48 -15.57 7.07
C GLU A 179 -4.70 -15.92 7.93
N PRO A 180 -4.77 -17.17 8.46
CA PRO A 180 -5.91 -17.61 9.28
C PRO A 180 -6.21 -16.64 10.42
N GLY A 181 -7.48 -16.23 10.55
CA GLY A 181 -7.95 -15.30 11.58
C GLY A 181 -7.82 -13.81 11.23
N TYR A 182 -7.29 -13.48 10.06
CA TYR A 182 -7.10 -12.09 9.60
C TYR A 182 -8.01 -11.67 8.45
N ALA A 183 -8.72 -12.61 7.82
CA ALA A 183 -9.65 -12.26 6.76
C ALA A 183 -10.74 -11.30 7.28
N PRO A 184 -11.16 -10.29 6.48
CA PRO A 184 -12.33 -9.48 6.80
C PRO A 184 -13.55 -10.39 6.96
N GLY A 185 -14.36 -10.08 7.95
CA GLY A 185 -15.65 -10.76 8.10
C GLY A 185 -16.63 -10.35 7.00
N PRO A 186 -17.60 -11.18 6.69
CA PRO A 186 -18.67 -10.85 5.77
C PRO A 186 -19.48 -9.65 6.24
#